data_951edcceb01ca2f848de1dfedf0e76a5
#
_entry.id   951edcceb01ca2f848de1dfedf0e76a5
#
_cell.length_a   1.000
_cell.length_b   1.000
_cell.length_c   1.000
_cell.angle_alpha   90.00
_cell.angle_beta   90.00
_cell.angle_gamma   90.00
#
_symmetry.space_group_name_H-M   'P 1'
#
loop_
_entity.id
_entity.type
_entity.pdbx_description
1 polymer ?
#
loop_
_entity_poly.entity_id
_entity_poly.type
_entity_poly.pdbx_seq_one_letter_code
_entity_poly.pdbx_strand_id
1 'polypeptide(L)'
;MGLPAIAPAIRDAFGLSLAEVGAILSAHWLGTLVTLLPWGFLTDRVGERLVLAAGMGGCGVFLLAAGRADSFAALYVLLFLSGAAGASVNAATGRAVMGWFDASERGLALGIRQAAVPVGGLIGALVLPHFTVAHAYALLGVLCLLGAAGGAAFLREPKGAPLEIDDVEWTLRDPRLWRLCSVSGLYVVAQMAVLSFVVLYLHDERGLGKGEAAAVLGVVQVAAMILRVAAGRWSDTLHSRVVPLERIGLAMAATLGLATILLDAPLVLLLPAFVVAGALTMAWNGVAFAAVAELAGRTRSGAALGVQQTVLSLAGVAAPLAFAAVVSAGSWRLAYGLAALFPLPGWWILRSLRDR
;
A
#
# COMPACT_ATOMS: atom_id res chain seq x y z
N MET A 1 7.03 0.62 -1.60
CA MET A 1 6.46 -0.03 -2.79
C MET A 1 7.52 -0.59 -3.76
N GLY A 2 8.80 -0.15 -3.70
CA GLY A 2 9.85 -0.67 -4.58
C GLY A 2 10.40 -2.05 -4.22
N LEU A 3 10.32 -2.48 -2.96
CA LEU A 3 10.91 -3.74 -2.49
C LEU A 3 10.46 -5.00 -3.28
N PRO A 4 9.18 -5.17 -3.63
CA PRO A 4 8.76 -6.33 -4.42
C PRO A 4 9.45 -6.46 -5.78
N ALA A 5 9.86 -5.33 -6.38
CA ALA A 5 10.55 -5.34 -7.68
C ALA A 5 11.94 -5.98 -7.62
N ILE A 6 12.58 -5.96 -6.46
CA ILE A 6 13.90 -6.58 -6.23
C ILE A 6 13.84 -7.80 -5.31
N ALA A 7 12.63 -8.32 -5.03
CA ALA A 7 12.47 -9.49 -4.15
C ALA A 7 13.30 -10.71 -4.60
N PRO A 8 13.39 -11.06 -5.91
CA PRO A 8 14.27 -12.14 -6.35
C PRO A 8 15.75 -11.85 -6.04
N ALA A 9 16.19 -10.60 -6.23
CA ALA A 9 17.58 -10.22 -5.95
C ALA A 9 17.90 -10.28 -4.44
N ILE A 10 16.96 -9.87 -3.57
CA ILE A 10 17.09 -9.99 -2.11
C ILE A 10 17.17 -11.46 -1.71
N ARG A 11 16.28 -12.29 -2.27
CA ARG A 11 16.26 -13.73 -2.02
C ARG A 11 17.59 -14.39 -2.32
N ASP A 12 18.15 -14.11 -3.50
CA ASP A 12 19.43 -14.68 -3.94
C ASP A 12 20.59 -14.16 -3.10
N ALA A 13 20.62 -12.86 -2.79
CA ALA A 13 21.73 -12.24 -2.05
C ALA A 13 21.86 -12.78 -0.62
N PHE A 14 20.74 -13.16 0.02
CA PHE A 14 20.72 -13.64 1.40
C PHE A 14 20.38 -15.14 1.51
N GLY A 15 20.18 -15.86 0.41
CA GLY A 15 19.84 -17.29 0.42
C GLY A 15 18.50 -17.58 1.10
N LEU A 16 17.49 -16.70 0.95
CA LEU A 16 16.26 -16.76 1.72
C LEU A 16 15.26 -17.79 1.18
N SER A 17 14.56 -18.44 2.09
CA SER A 17 13.32 -19.15 1.79
C SER A 17 12.21 -18.18 1.38
N LEU A 18 11.15 -18.69 0.74
CA LEU A 18 9.99 -17.86 0.37
C LEU A 18 9.30 -17.25 1.60
N ALA A 19 9.25 -18.00 2.72
CA ALA A 19 8.70 -17.51 3.98
C ALA A 19 9.49 -16.32 4.54
N GLU A 20 10.82 -16.36 4.47
CA GLU A 20 11.68 -15.25 4.88
C GLU A 20 11.52 -14.04 3.95
N VAL A 21 11.36 -14.23 2.65
CA VAL A 21 11.01 -13.14 1.73
C VAL A 21 9.68 -12.51 2.11
N GLY A 22 8.66 -13.31 2.42
CA GLY A 22 7.37 -12.81 2.93
C GLY A 22 7.54 -12.00 4.21
N ALA A 23 8.39 -12.44 5.14
CA ALA A 23 8.72 -11.71 6.35
C ALA A 23 9.41 -10.36 6.04
N ILE A 24 10.41 -10.33 5.16
CA ILE A 24 11.09 -9.10 4.72
C ILE A 24 10.10 -8.10 4.13
N LEU A 25 9.18 -8.56 3.26
CA LEU A 25 8.16 -7.70 2.66
C LEU A 25 7.15 -7.17 3.69
N SER A 26 6.91 -7.92 4.76
CA SER A 26 6.02 -7.54 5.86
C SER A 26 6.68 -6.63 6.90
N ALA A 27 8.00 -6.66 7.03
CA ALA A 27 8.74 -5.94 8.08
C ALA A 27 8.43 -4.43 8.09
N HIS A 28 8.44 -3.81 6.91
CA HIS A 28 8.13 -2.38 6.76
C HIS A 28 6.67 -2.05 7.18
N TRP A 29 5.72 -2.91 6.82
CA TRP A 29 4.31 -2.74 7.21
C TRP A 29 4.13 -2.90 8.72
N LEU A 30 4.85 -3.84 9.33
CA LEU A 30 4.84 -4.04 10.79
C LEU A 30 5.39 -2.81 11.52
N GLY A 31 6.50 -2.25 11.06
CA GLY A 31 7.04 -1.01 11.61
C GLY A 31 6.05 0.14 11.50
N THR A 32 5.42 0.30 10.34
CA THR A 32 4.37 1.30 10.10
C THR A 32 3.18 1.10 11.04
N LEU A 33 2.68 -0.12 11.19
CA LEU A 33 1.54 -0.44 12.06
C LEU A 33 1.79 -0.01 13.51
N VAL A 34 2.94 -0.36 14.06
CA VAL A 34 3.27 -0.11 15.48
C VAL A 34 3.43 1.39 15.78
N THR A 35 3.94 2.16 14.82
CA THR A 35 4.30 3.57 15.06
C THR A 35 3.33 4.59 14.48
N LEU A 36 2.30 4.16 13.75
CA LEU A 36 1.34 5.07 13.11
C LEU A 36 0.66 6.01 14.11
N LEU A 37 0.16 5.46 15.24
CA LEU A 37 -0.46 6.26 16.31
C LEU A 37 0.54 7.16 17.04
N PRO A 38 1.71 6.68 17.50
CA PRO A 38 2.76 7.54 18.06
C PRO A 38 3.13 8.72 17.14
N TRP A 39 3.30 8.50 15.85
CA TRP A 39 3.56 9.57 14.91
C TRP A 39 2.39 10.56 14.77
N GLY A 40 1.15 10.08 14.83
CA GLY A 40 -0.03 10.94 14.86
C GLY A 40 0.01 11.89 16.03
N PHE A 41 0.17 11.36 17.25
CA PHE A 41 0.29 12.18 18.49
C PHE A 41 1.48 13.14 18.44
N LEU A 42 2.61 12.70 17.89
CA LEU A 42 3.78 13.57 17.78
C LEU A 42 3.53 14.71 16.80
N THR A 43 2.84 14.42 15.67
CA THR A 43 2.47 15.44 14.68
C THR A 43 1.59 16.53 15.30
N ASP A 44 0.67 16.15 16.20
CA ASP A 44 -0.20 17.09 16.88
C ASP A 44 0.56 18.02 17.83
N ARG A 45 1.68 17.55 18.40
CA ARG A 45 2.48 18.32 19.38
C ARG A 45 3.57 19.18 18.74
N VAL A 46 4.27 18.67 17.74
CA VAL A 46 5.50 19.32 17.21
C VAL A 46 5.36 19.80 15.77
N GLY A 47 4.19 19.55 15.13
CA GLY A 47 3.90 19.99 13.78
C GLY A 47 4.36 19.01 12.70
N GLU A 48 3.81 19.21 11.50
CA GLU A 48 4.00 18.31 10.35
C GLU A 48 5.42 18.35 9.80
N ARG A 49 6.03 19.54 9.80
CA ARG A 49 7.37 19.78 9.22
C ARG A 49 8.45 18.95 9.92
N LEU A 50 8.50 19.02 11.26
CA LEU A 50 9.50 18.29 12.06
C LEU A 50 9.27 16.79 12.00
N VAL A 51 8.01 16.35 12.10
CA VAL A 51 7.65 14.93 12.04
C VAL A 51 8.00 14.32 10.70
N LEU A 52 7.67 15.01 9.59
CA LEU A 52 8.03 14.54 8.26
C LEU A 52 9.55 14.45 8.07
N ALA A 53 10.28 15.51 8.47
CA ALA A 53 11.72 15.56 8.33
C ALA A 53 12.42 14.47 9.17
N ALA A 54 12.04 14.33 10.44
CA ALA A 54 12.63 13.33 11.34
C ALA A 54 12.31 11.90 10.88
N GLY A 55 11.05 11.62 10.54
CA GLY A 55 10.63 10.29 10.13
C GLY A 55 11.19 9.87 8.77
N MET A 56 11.13 10.73 7.75
CA MET A 56 11.76 10.43 6.45
C MET A 56 13.29 10.36 6.58
N GLY A 57 13.91 11.22 7.40
CA GLY A 57 15.32 11.17 7.69
C GLY A 57 15.72 9.84 8.32
N GLY A 58 15.00 9.42 9.37
CA GLY A 58 15.20 8.11 10.01
C GLY A 58 14.99 6.94 9.04
N CYS A 59 13.92 6.99 8.24
CA CYS A 59 13.67 5.99 7.20
C CYS A 59 14.86 5.90 6.23
N GLY A 60 15.37 7.03 5.76
CA GLY A 60 16.54 7.10 4.88
C GLY A 60 17.79 6.49 5.50
N VAL A 61 18.08 6.81 6.76
CA VAL A 61 19.24 6.25 7.50
C VAL A 61 19.11 4.73 7.63
N PHE A 62 17.94 4.21 8.02
CA PHE A 62 17.75 2.77 8.15
C PHE A 62 17.79 2.04 6.80
N LEU A 63 17.34 2.65 5.71
CA LEU A 63 17.49 2.08 4.36
C LEU A 63 18.96 2.07 3.91
N LEU A 64 19.73 3.12 4.19
CA LEU A 64 21.17 3.12 3.92
C LEU A 64 21.90 2.03 4.70
N ALA A 65 21.53 1.84 5.97
CA ALA A 65 22.05 0.75 6.79
C ALA A 65 21.63 -0.63 6.25
N ALA A 66 20.38 -0.79 5.78
CA ALA A 66 19.89 -2.02 5.18
C ALA A 66 20.70 -2.45 3.95
N GLY A 67 21.25 -1.49 3.19
CA GLY A 67 22.17 -1.78 2.08
C GLY A 67 23.51 -2.39 2.52
N ARG A 68 23.82 -2.37 3.82
CA ARG A 68 25.02 -2.97 4.43
C ARG A 68 24.72 -4.17 5.33
N ALA A 69 23.46 -4.61 5.37
CA ALA A 69 23.08 -5.79 6.16
C ALA A 69 23.78 -7.04 5.58
N ASP A 70 24.28 -7.88 6.47
CA ASP A 70 24.96 -9.14 6.16
C ASP A 70 24.16 -10.37 6.55
N SER A 71 23.00 -10.18 7.18
CA SER A 71 22.14 -11.25 7.67
C SER A 71 20.65 -10.93 7.51
N PHE A 72 19.82 -11.97 7.44
CA PHE A 72 18.37 -11.85 7.44
C PHE A 72 17.86 -11.02 8.62
N ALA A 73 18.36 -11.30 9.83
CA ALA A 73 17.91 -10.62 11.05
C ALA A 73 18.23 -9.12 11.01
N ALA A 74 19.43 -8.75 10.57
CA ALA A 74 19.82 -7.35 10.42
C ALA A 74 18.94 -6.65 9.38
N LEU A 75 18.72 -7.26 8.21
CA LEU A 75 17.88 -6.71 7.16
C LEU A 75 16.42 -6.54 7.64
N TYR A 76 15.86 -7.55 8.31
CA TYR A 76 14.50 -7.51 8.84
C TYR A 76 14.32 -6.36 9.84
N VAL A 77 15.23 -6.24 10.83
CA VAL A 77 15.16 -5.17 11.84
C VAL A 77 15.30 -3.79 11.19
N LEU A 78 16.24 -3.61 10.26
CA LEU A 78 16.43 -2.33 9.58
C LEU A 78 15.23 -1.94 8.71
N LEU A 79 14.59 -2.89 8.04
CA LEU A 79 13.36 -2.63 7.30
C LEU A 79 12.16 -2.36 8.21
N PHE A 80 12.07 -3.04 9.34
CA PHE A 80 11.09 -2.72 10.39
C PHE A 80 11.28 -1.28 10.88
N LEU A 81 12.51 -0.88 11.23
CA LEU A 81 12.82 0.47 11.69
C LEU A 81 12.58 1.51 10.59
N SER A 82 12.87 1.18 9.32
CA SER A 82 12.54 2.07 8.20
C SER A 82 11.04 2.29 8.05
N GLY A 83 10.25 1.24 8.24
CA GLY A 83 8.78 1.31 8.24
C GLY A 83 8.26 2.11 9.43
N ALA A 84 8.84 1.88 10.61
CA ALA A 84 8.50 2.60 11.83
C ALA A 84 8.76 4.11 11.70
N ALA A 85 9.89 4.50 11.13
CA ALA A 85 10.18 5.89 10.85
C ALA A 85 9.31 6.45 9.71
N GLY A 86 9.13 5.68 8.63
CA GLY A 86 8.36 6.06 7.44
C GLY A 86 6.86 6.28 7.68
N ALA A 87 6.29 5.72 8.75
CA ALA A 87 4.90 5.94 9.13
C ALA A 87 4.57 7.42 9.38
N SER A 88 5.57 8.22 9.76
CA SER A 88 5.49 9.68 9.91
C SER A 88 4.92 10.38 8.67
N VAL A 89 5.24 9.87 7.47
CA VAL A 89 4.77 10.43 6.20
C VAL A 89 3.24 10.40 6.13
N ASN A 90 2.62 9.30 6.59
CA ASN A 90 1.16 9.19 6.59
C ASN A 90 0.51 10.16 7.56
N ALA A 91 1.06 10.28 8.77
CA ALA A 91 0.56 11.20 9.80
C ALA A 91 0.73 12.67 9.37
N ALA A 92 1.95 13.09 9.05
CA ALA A 92 2.25 14.48 8.72
C ALA A 92 1.56 14.96 7.44
N THR A 93 1.63 14.19 6.33
CA THR A 93 1.03 14.61 5.07
C THR A 93 -0.48 14.56 5.07
N GLY A 94 -1.09 13.64 5.84
CA GLY A 94 -2.54 13.61 6.03
C GLY A 94 -3.04 14.89 6.69
N ARG A 95 -2.40 15.29 7.79
CA ARG A 95 -2.74 16.53 8.52
C ARG A 95 -2.46 17.78 7.68
N ALA A 96 -1.32 17.84 6.97
CA ALA A 96 -0.99 18.96 6.11
C ALA A 96 -2.08 19.23 5.06
N VAL A 97 -2.61 18.18 4.41
CA VAL A 97 -3.72 18.32 3.44
C VAL A 97 -4.97 18.89 4.12
N MET A 98 -5.29 18.43 5.32
CA MET A 98 -6.47 18.93 6.06
C MET A 98 -6.31 20.39 6.48
N GLY A 99 -5.09 20.84 6.74
CA GLY A 99 -4.79 22.21 7.15
C GLY A 99 -4.59 23.21 5.99
N TRP A 100 -4.13 22.76 4.82
CA TRP A 100 -3.76 23.64 3.71
C TRP A 100 -4.86 23.82 2.67
N PHE A 101 -5.76 22.85 2.54
CA PHE A 101 -6.79 22.83 1.50
C PHE A 101 -8.18 23.03 2.10
N ASP A 102 -8.99 23.82 1.42
CA ASP A 102 -10.39 23.97 1.76
C ASP A 102 -11.15 22.64 1.54
N ALA A 103 -12.27 22.49 2.22
CA ALA A 103 -13.02 21.25 2.20
C ALA A 103 -13.42 20.76 0.80
N SER A 104 -13.65 21.69 -0.13
CA SER A 104 -13.95 21.40 -1.54
C SER A 104 -12.75 20.84 -2.32
N GLU A 105 -11.53 21.09 -1.87
CA GLU A 105 -10.28 20.71 -2.55
C GLU A 105 -9.58 19.51 -1.91
N ARG A 106 -9.93 19.18 -0.67
CA ARG A 106 -9.29 18.09 0.10
C ARG A 106 -9.34 16.74 -0.60
N GLY A 107 -10.45 16.43 -1.28
CA GLY A 107 -10.60 15.20 -2.03
C GLY A 107 -9.57 15.06 -3.15
N LEU A 108 -9.37 16.13 -3.93
CA LEU A 108 -8.36 16.19 -4.99
C LEU A 108 -6.94 16.11 -4.40
N ALA A 109 -6.66 16.86 -3.35
CA ALA A 109 -5.35 16.86 -2.70
C ALA A 109 -4.97 15.49 -2.12
N LEU A 110 -5.92 14.79 -1.46
CA LEU A 110 -5.73 13.41 -1.01
C LEU A 110 -5.56 12.44 -2.19
N GLY A 111 -6.29 12.63 -3.27
CA GLY A 111 -6.17 11.85 -4.50
C GLY A 111 -4.77 11.96 -5.11
N ILE A 112 -4.24 13.18 -5.26
CA ILE A 112 -2.88 13.44 -5.75
C ILE A 112 -1.84 12.79 -4.81
N ARG A 113 -1.99 13.00 -3.50
CA ARG A 113 -1.13 12.34 -2.50
C ARG A 113 -1.11 10.82 -2.66
N GLN A 114 -2.26 10.19 -2.85
CA GLN A 114 -2.35 8.73 -3.00
C GLN A 114 -1.82 8.24 -4.36
N ALA A 115 -1.77 9.07 -5.39
CA ALA A 115 -1.16 8.76 -6.68
C ALA A 115 0.37 8.61 -6.58
N ALA A 116 1.01 9.20 -5.56
CA ALA A 116 2.45 9.02 -5.31
C ALA A 116 2.83 7.54 -5.07
N VAL A 117 1.89 6.74 -4.54
CA VAL A 117 2.14 5.32 -4.23
C VAL A 117 2.41 4.49 -5.51
N PRO A 118 1.51 4.46 -6.52
CA PRO A 118 1.77 3.74 -7.76
C PRO A 118 2.91 4.37 -8.59
N VAL A 119 3.08 5.69 -8.55
CA VAL A 119 4.22 6.36 -9.21
C VAL A 119 5.55 5.89 -8.61
N GLY A 120 5.66 5.87 -7.30
CA GLY A 120 6.86 5.32 -6.61
C GLY A 120 7.07 3.84 -6.90
N GLY A 121 5.99 3.05 -7.00
CA GLY A 121 6.03 1.65 -7.40
C GLY A 121 6.54 1.44 -8.82
N LEU A 122 6.06 2.26 -9.78
CA LEU A 122 6.52 2.25 -11.17
C LEU A 122 8.02 2.59 -11.27
N ILE A 123 8.44 3.70 -10.65
CA ILE A 123 9.86 4.09 -10.63
C ILE A 123 10.71 2.97 -10.02
N GLY A 124 10.26 2.41 -8.89
CA GLY A 124 10.96 1.29 -8.24
C GLY A 124 11.07 0.06 -9.15
N ALA A 125 10.00 -0.30 -9.85
CA ALA A 125 9.99 -1.45 -10.76
C ALA A 125 10.92 -1.26 -11.98
N LEU A 126 11.04 -0.05 -12.50
CA LEU A 126 11.88 0.25 -13.66
C LEU A 126 13.36 0.49 -13.29
N VAL A 127 13.62 1.03 -12.12
CA VAL A 127 14.97 1.50 -11.75
C VAL A 127 15.71 0.49 -10.88
N LEU A 128 15.07 -0.03 -9.83
CA LEU A 128 15.78 -0.85 -8.82
C LEU A 128 16.38 -2.15 -9.34
N PRO A 129 15.79 -2.88 -10.32
CA PRO A 129 16.37 -4.13 -10.83
C PRO A 129 17.72 -3.96 -11.53
N HIS A 130 18.10 -2.74 -11.90
CA HIS A 130 19.40 -2.43 -12.51
C HIS A 130 20.54 -2.27 -11.50
N PHE A 131 20.22 -2.29 -10.21
CA PHE A 131 21.18 -2.11 -9.13
C PHE A 131 21.37 -3.41 -8.34
N THR A 132 22.52 -3.55 -7.69
CA THR A 132 22.69 -4.54 -6.63
C THR A 132 21.76 -4.20 -5.47
N VAL A 133 21.44 -5.18 -4.62
CA VAL A 133 20.56 -4.99 -3.45
C VAL A 133 21.07 -3.84 -2.56
N ALA A 134 22.40 -3.77 -2.33
CA ALA A 134 23.03 -2.70 -1.55
C ALA A 134 22.81 -1.31 -2.17
N HIS A 135 23.02 -1.18 -3.49
CA HIS A 135 22.83 0.09 -4.19
C HIS A 135 21.34 0.47 -4.30
N ALA A 136 20.44 -0.51 -4.45
CA ALA A 136 19.00 -0.26 -4.46
C ALA A 136 18.53 0.34 -3.11
N TYR A 137 18.96 -0.23 -1.99
CA TYR A 137 18.67 0.35 -0.67
C TYR A 137 19.34 1.71 -0.46
N ALA A 138 20.57 1.89 -0.94
CA ALA A 138 21.25 3.18 -0.87
C ALA A 138 20.49 4.26 -1.66
N LEU A 139 20.03 3.95 -2.87
CA LEU A 139 19.22 4.86 -3.67
C LEU A 139 17.91 5.24 -2.95
N LEU A 140 17.19 4.25 -2.43
CA LEU A 140 15.95 4.50 -1.66
C LEU A 140 16.23 5.35 -0.42
N GLY A 141 17.31 5.07 0.29
CA GLY A 141 17.74 5.83 1.46
C GLY A 141 18.05 7.29 1.12
N VAL A 142 18.82 7.53 0.06
CA VAL A 142 19.14 8.89 -0.41
C VAL A 142 17.87 9.64 -0.82
N LEU A 143 16.96 9.01 -1.55
CA LEU A 143 15.68 9.63 -1.93
C LEU A 143 14.83 10.01 -0.71
N CYS A 144 14.82 9.19 0.34
CA CYS A 144 14.15 9.51 1.60
C CYS A 144 14.83 10.71 2.30
N LEU A 145 16.16 10.79 2.32
CA LEU A 145 16.88 11.93 2.90
C LEU A 145 16.63 13.21 2.12
N LEU A 146 16.63 13.14 0.79
CA LEU A 146 16.27 14.29 -0.05
C LEU A 146 14.82 14.73 0.20
N GLY A 147 13.89 13.77 0.33
CA GLY A 147 12.51 14.06 0.71
C GLY A 147 12.40 14.69 2.11
N ALA A 148 13.19 14.23 3.08
CA ALA A 148 13.25 14.83 4.42
C ALA A 148 13.76 16.28 4.36
N ALA A 149 14.84 16.53 3.62
CA ALA A 149 15.40 17.87 3.44
C ALA A 149 14.41 18.79 2.70
N GLY A 150 13.76 18.30 1.64
CA GLY A 150 12.71 19.04 0.91
C GLY A 150 11.51 19.35 1.80
N GLY A 151 11.03 18.37 2.57
CA GLY A 151 9.96 18.58 3.54
C GLY A 151 10.33 19.63 4.60
N ALA A 152 11.54 19.55 5.14
CA ALA A 152 12.04 20.53 6.09
C ALA A 152 12.19 21.96 5.49
N ALA A 153 12.55 22.05 4.21
CA ALA A 153 12.78 23.35 3.56
C ALA A 153 11.46 24.01 3.10
N PHE A 154 10.54 23.24 2.52
CA PHE A 154 9.39 23.78 1.80
C PHE A 154 8.06 23.65 2.54
N LEU A 155 7.93 22.66 3.47
CA LEU A 155 6.69 22.49 4.22
C LEU A 155 6.52 23.67 5.20
N ARG A 156 5.43 24.39 5.05
CA ARG A 156 5.05 25.46 5.98
C ARG A 156 3.94 24.94 6.89
N GLU A 157 4.04 25.22 8.16
CA GLU A 157 2.96 24.89 9.08
C GLU A 157 1.75 25.79 8.80
N PRO A 158 0.54 25.22 8.76
CA PRO A 158 -0.66 26.01 8.54
C PRO A 158 -0.82 27.03 9.69
N LYS A 159 -1.08 28.28 9.33
CA LYS A 159 -1.42 29.35 10.27
C LYS A 159 -2.90 29.17 10.65
N GLY A 160 -3.21 28.37 11.63
CA GLY A 160 -4.59 28.17 12.08
C GLY A 160 -4.67 27.53 13.46
N ALA A 161 -5.82 27.67 14.11
CA ALA A 161 -6.11 26.99 15.36
C ALA A 161 -5.96 25.46 15.19
N PRO A 162 -5.56 24.74 16.26
CA PRO A 162 -5.58 23.29 16.25
C PRO A 162 -6.96 22.80 15.76
N LEU A 163 -6.98 21.82 14.87
CA LEU A 163 -8.24 21.19 14.48
C LEU A 163 -8.85 20.64 15.79
N GLU A 164 -9.99 21.18 16.21
CA GLU A 164 -10.76 20.60 17.31
C GLU A 164 -11.06 19.15 16.90
N ILE A 165 -10.50 18.21 17.65
CA ILE A 165 -10.75 16.79 17.49
C ILE A 165 -12.10 16.53 18.14
N ASP A 166 -13.17 16.67 17.37
CA ASP A 166 -14.51 16.28 17.78
C ASP A 166 -14.53 14.75 17.98
N ASP A 167 -15.04 14.39 19.11
CA ASP A 167 -15.49 13.09 19.61
C ASP A 167 -15.08 11.84 18.79
N VAL A 168 -13.82 11.41 18.96
CA VAL A 168 -13.27 10.19 18.34
C VAL A 168 -14.11 8.96 18.71
N GLU A 169 -14.71 8.97 19.91
CA GLU A 169 -15.50 7.85 20.42
C GLU A 169 -16.73 7.56 19.55
N TRP A 170 -17.40 8.58 19.04
CA TRP A 170 -18.55 8.40 18.14
C TRP A 170 -18.13 7.77 16.81
N THR A 171 -16.98 8.18 16.26
CA THR A 171 -16.46 7.62 15.01
C THR A 171 -16.19 6.12 15.14
N LEU A 172 -15.67 5.68 16.27
CA LEU A 172 -15.38 4.26 16.51
C LEU A 172 -16.63 3.41 16.77
N ARG A 173 -17.75 4.03 17.15
CA ARG A 173 -19.02 3.33 17.37
C ARG A 173 -19.85 3.11 16.10
N ASP A 174 -19.55 3.79 14.99
CA ASP A 174 -20.32 3.61 13.76
C ASP A 174 -19.98 2.26 13.08
N PRO A 175 -20.92 1.30 13.02
CA PRO A 175 -20.67 0.01 12.39
C PRO A 175 -20.42 0.10 10.89
N ARG A 176 -20.83 1.18 10.21
CA ARG A 176 -20.56 1.41 8.79
C ARG A 176 -19.10 1.68 8.54
N LEU A 177 -18.42 2.40 9.48
CA LEU A 177 -16.99 2.62 9.42
C LEU A 177 -16.23 1.29 9.43
N TRP A 178 -16.55 0.41 10.38
CA TRP A 178 -15.90 -0.89 10.50
C TRP A 178 -16.16 -1.80 9.30
N ARG A 179 -17.35 -1.74 8.70
CA ARG A 179 -17.63 -2.44 7.44
C ARG A 179 -16.75 -1.96 6.30
N LEU A 180 -16.63 -0.64 6.08
CA LEU A 180 -15.76 -0.06 5.05
C LEU A 180 -14.28 -0.36 5.30
N CYS A 181 -13.83 -0.28 6.55
CA CYS A 181 -12.46 -0.64 6.92
C CYS A 181 -12.18 -2.14 6.70
N SER A 182 -13.13 -3.03 7.05
CA SER A 182 -13.00 -4.48 6.82
C SER A 182 -12.93 -4.80 5.33
N VAL A 183 -13.78 -4.18 4.50
CA VAL A 183 -13.73 -4.30 3.04
C VAL A 183 -12.35 -3.88 2.53
N SER A 184 -11.83 -2.74 3.00
CA SER A 184 -10.52 -2.25 2.62
C SER A 184 -9.40 -3.24 3.00
N GLY A 185 -9.46 -3.82 4.19
CA GLY A 185 -8.54 -4.87 4.65
C GLY A 185 -8.59 -6.12 3.78
N LEU A 186 -9.78 -6.61 3.44
CA LEU A 186 -9.97 -7.76 2.55
C LEU A 186 -9.42 -7.51 1.14
N TYR A 187 -9.63 -6.31 0.61
CA TYR A 187 -9.14 -5.94 -0.72
C TYR A 187 -7.61 -5.78 -0.74
N VAL A 188 -7.00 -5.29 0.34
CA VAL A 188 -5.54 -5.22 0.48
C VAL A 188 -4.90 -6.61 0.44
N VAL A 189 -5.55 -7.66 0.97
CA VAL A 189 -4.99 -9.02 0.91
C VAL A 189 -4.77 -9.45 -0.54
N ALA A 190 -5.78 -9.31 -1.41
CA ALA A 190 -5.65 -9.61 -2.84
C ALA A 190 -4.60 -8.70 -3.53
N GLN A 191 -4.56 -7.43 -3.15
CA GLN A 191 -3.57 -6.47 -3.66
C GLN A 191 -2.14 -6.89 -3.28
N MET A 192 -1.90 -7.27 -2.03
CA MET A 192 -0.57 -7.69 -1.56
C MET A 192 -0.10 -8.99 -2.20
N ALA A 193 -1.01 -9.92 -2.50
CA ALA A 193 -0.68 -11.15 -3.22
C ALA A 193 -0.02 -10.84 -4.57
N VAL A 194 -0.59 -9.92 -5.35
CA VAL A 194 -0.02 -9.52 -6.65
C VAL A 194 1.22 -8.67 -6.45
N LEU A 195 1.13 -7.58 -5.68
CA LEU A 195 2.24 -6.63 -5.52
C LEU A 195 3.51 -7.24 -4.96
N SER A 196 3.37 -8.15 -3.98
CA SER A 196 4.52 -8.73 -3.29
C SER A 196 5.15 -9.90 -4.02
N PHE A 197 4.37 -10.65 -4.81
CA PHE A 197 4.81 -11.96 -5.28
C PHE A 197 4.78 -12.16 -6.80
N VAL A 198 4.15 -11.26 -7.58
CA VAL A 198 4.11 -11.42 -9.04
C VAL A 198 5.51 -11.47 -9.66
N VAL A 199 6.44 -10.65 -9.17
CA VAL A 199 7.82 -10.60 -9.69
C VAL A 199 8.56 -11.90 -9.37
N LEU A 200 8.42 -12.39 -8.12
CA LEU A 200 8.99 -13.68 -7.71
C LEU A 200 8.41 -14.83 -8.53
N TYR A 201 7.09 -14.92 -8.64
CA TYR A 201 6.43 -15.96 -9.42
C TYR A 201 6.89 -15.98 -10.88
N LEU A 202 6.92 -14.80 -11.55
CA LEU A 202 7.34 -14.70 -12.94
C LEU A 202 8.82 -15.05 -13.12
N HIS A 203 9.66 -14.75 -12.14
CA HIS A 203 11.07 -15.10 -12.17
C HIS A 203 11.29 -16.58 -11.89
N ASP A 204 10.78 -17.08 -10.75
CA ASP A 204 11.07 -18.43 -10.26
C ASP A 204 10.38 -19.53 -11.07
N GLU A 205 9.10 -19.35 -11.42
CA GLU A 205 8.27 -20.38 -12.04
C GLU A 205 8.16 -20.22 -13.55
N ARG A 206 8.30 -18.98 -14.05
CA ARG A 206 8.10 -18.70 -15.47
C ARG A 206 9.41 -18.36 -16.20
N GLY A 207 10.54 -18.30 -15.48
CA GLY A 207 11.88 -18.12 -16.06
C GLY A 207 12.16 -16.74 -16.64
N LEU A 208 11.36 -15.71 -16.31
CA LEU A 208 11.63 -14.34 -16.75
C LEU A 208 12.87 -13.79 -16.06
N GLY A 209 13.65 -13.00 -16.77
CA GLY A 209 14.72 -12.22 -16.16
C GLY A 209 14.19 -11.28 -15.06
N LYS A 210 15.02 -10.97 -14.03
CA LYS A 210 14.60 -10.12 -12.90
C LYS A 210 14.06 -8.77 -13.36
N GLY A 211 14.68 -8.17 -14.38
CA GLY A 211 14.24 -6.90 -14.97
C GLY A 211 12.91 -7.04 -15.73
N GLU A 212 12.73 -8.11 -16.49
CA GLU A 212 11.50 -8.38 -17.23
C GLU A 212 10.31 -8.60 -16.28
N ALA A 213 10.49 -9.42 -15.24
CA ALA A 213 9.47 -9.65 -14.22
C ALA A 213 9.10 -8.36 -13.47
N ALA A 214 10.09 -7.53 -13.15
CA ALA A 214 9.85 -6.23 -12.52
C ALA A 214 9.16 -5.24 -13.48
N ALA A 215 9.46 -5.28 -14.78
CA ALA A 215 8.78 -4.46 -15.79
C ALA A 215 7.28 -4.77 -15.86
N VAL A 216 6.88 -6.03 -15.71
CA VAL A 216 5.45 -6.41 -15.61
C VAL A 216 4.79 -5.72 -14.43
N LEU A 217 5.44 -5.69 -13.26
CA LEU A 217 4.95 -4.93 -12.11
C LEU A 217 4.85 -3.43 -12.42
N GLY A 218 5.80 -2.88 -13.18
CA GLY A 218 5.75 -1.49 -13.67
C GLY A 218 4.50 -1.23 -14.51
N VAL A 219 4.17 -2.12 -15.46
CA VAL A 219 2.94 -2.03 -16.28
C VAL A 219 1.69 -2.12 -15.40
N VAL A 220 1.68 -3.02 -14.40
CA VAL A 220 0.59 -3.09 -13.40
C VAL A 220 0.41 -1.75 -12.69
N GLN A 221 1.48 -1.07 -12.30
CA GLN A 221 1.39 0.22 -11.61
C GLN A 221 0.82 1.33 -12.51
N VAL A 222 1.21 1.37 -13.79
CA VAL A 222 0.63 2.33 -14.77
C VAL A 222 -0.87 2.06 -14.96
N ALA A 223 -1.24 0.82 -15.20
CA ALA A 223 -2.64 0.42 -15.36
C ALA A 223 -3.46 0.71 -14.09
N ALA A 224 -2.88 0.46 -12.91
CA ALA A 224 -3.50 0.77 -11.62
C ALA A 224 -3.73 2.28 -11.43
N MET A 225 -2.80 3.13 -11.85
CA MET A 225 -2.97 4.58 -11.79
C MET A 225 -4.15 5.03 -12.66
N ILE A 226 -4.24 4.51 -13.89
CA ILE A 226 -5.34 4.81 -14.83
C ILE A 226 -6.68 4.34 -14.24
N LEU A 227 -6.75 3.09 -13.78
CA LEU A 227 -7.98 2.53 -13.21
C LEU A 227 -8.41 3.23 -11.91
N ARG A 228 -7.47 3.70 -11.10
CA ARG A 228 -7.75 4.46 -9.87
C ARG A 228 -8.44 5.79 -10.19
N VAL A 229 -7.96 6.53 -11.19
CA VAL A 229 -8.57 7.78 -11.65
C VAL A 229 -9.95 7.49 -12.27
N ALA A 230 -10.03 6.47 -13.11
CA ALA A 230 -11.30 6.06 -13.74
C ALA A 230 -12.35 5.64 -12.69
N ALA A 231 -11.96 4.86 -11.68
CA ALA A 231 -12.84 4.44 -10.59
C ALA A 231 -13.34 5.63 -9.76
N GLY A 232 -12.47 6.60 -9.47
CA GLY A 232 -12.85 7.84 -8.79
C GLY A 232 -13.92 8.61 -9.58
N ARG A 233 -13.65 8.89 -10.85
CA ARG A 233 -14.62 9.57 -11.75
C ARG A 233 -15.94 8.80 -11.87
N TRP A 234 -15.85 7.50 -12.05
CA TRP A 234 -17.05 6.64 -12.12
C TRP A 234 -17.87 6.71 -10.84
N SER A 235 -17.21 6.70 -9.68
CA SER A 235 -17.85 6.87 -8.38
C SER A 235 -18.55 8.23 -8.26
N ASP A 236 -17.93 9.29 -8.76
CA ASP A 236 -18.50 10.64 -8.76
C ASP A 236 -19.72 10.73 -9.67
N THR A 237 -19.67 10.16 -10.88
CA THR A 237 -20.82 10.16 -11.82
C THR A 237 -22.01 9.35 -11.32
N LEU A 238 -21.77 8.30 -10.55
CA LEU A 238 -22.82 7.49 -9.93
C LEU A 238 -23.37 8.10 -8.63
N HIS A 239 -22.74 9.16 -8.12
CA HIS A 239 -23.04 9.74 -6.79
C HIS A 239 -23.08 8.65 -5.69
N SER A 240 -22.25 7.62 -5.84
CA SER A 240 -22.17 6.47 -4.93
C SER A 240 -20.75 5.99 -4.77
N ARG A 241 -20.32 5.75 -3.54
CA ARG A 241 -19.03 5.13 -3.23
C ARG A 241 -19.15 3.60 -3.13
N VAL A 242 -20.29 3.12 -2.71
CA VAL A 242 -20.52 1.69 -2.44
C VAL A 242 -20.59 0.88 -3.72
N VAL A 243 -21.36 1.33 -4.73
CA VAL A 243 -21.56 0.59 -5.99
C VAL A 243 -20.26 0.34 -6.76
N PRO A 244 -19.37 1.34 -6.97
CA PRO A 244 -18.07 1.09 -7.58
C PRO A 244 -17.21 0.12 -6.78
N LEU A 245 -17.14 0.26 -5.44
CA LEU A 245 -16.37 -0.65 -4.59
C LEU A 245 -16.88 -2.09 -4.69
N GLU A 246 -18.19 -2.29 -4.70
CA GLU A 246 -18.82 -3.60 -4.87
C GLU A 246 -18.42 -4.25 -6.20
N ARG A 247 -18.52 -3.51 -7.31
CA ARG A 247 -18.21 -4.02 -8.65
C ARG A 247 -16.72 -4.24 -8.84
N ILE A 248 -15.87 -3.36 -8.28
CA ILE A 248 -14.41 -3.54 -8.28
C ILE A 248 -14.06 -4.82 -7.52
N GLY A 249 -14.67 -5.08 -6.35
CA GLY A 249 -14.43 -6.31 -5.60
C GLY A 249 -14.74 -7.58 -6.37
N LEU A 250 -15.87 -7.63 -7.09
CA LEU A 250 -16.19 -8.75 -7.97
C LEU A 250 -15.19 -8.88 -9.14
N ALA A 251 -14.83 -7.76 -9.76
CA ALA A 251 -13.86 -7.75 -10.85
C ALA A 251 -12.47 -8.21 -10.37
N MET A 252 -12.06 -7.82 -9.15
CA MET A 252 -10.83 -8.32 -8.52
C MET A 252 -10.85 -9.84 -8.36
N ALA A 253 -11.92 -10.38 -7.78
CA ALA A 253 -12.07 -11.82 -7.58
C ALA A 253 -12.03 -12.58 -8.91
N ALA A 254 -12.79 -12.12 -9.89
CA ALA A 254 -12.88 -12.75 -11.20
C ALA A 254 -11.55 -12.71 -11.97
N THR A 255 -10.89 -11.55 -12.01
CA THR A 255 -9.64 -11.39 -12.78
C THR A 255 -8.47 -12.06 -12.11
N LEU A 256 -8.37 -12.02 -10.79
CA LEU A 256 -7.32 -12.75 -10.06
C LEU A 256 -7.57 -14.27 -10.11
N GLY A 257 -8.83 -14.70 -10.05
CA GLY A 257 -9.21 -16.09 -10.29
C GLY A 257 -8.83 -16.55 -11.70
N LEU A 258 -9.10 -15.74 -12.73
CA LEU A 258 -8.68 -16.02 -14.10
C LEU A 258 -7.14 -16.09 -14.20
N ALA A 259 -6.42 -15.15 -13.63
CA ALA A 259 -4.96 -15.20 -13.60
C ALA A 259 -4.45 -16.48 -12.92
N THR A 260 -5.11 -16.92 -11.85
CA THR A 260 -4.79 -18.18 -11.15
C THR A 260 -4.99 -19.41 -12.05
N ILE A 261 -6.05 -19.44 -12.85
CA ILE A 261 -6.28 -20.53 -13.81
C ILE A 261 -5.19 -20.54 -14.88
N LEU A 262 -4.77 -19.37 -15.32
CA LEU A 262 -3.79 -19.17 -16.39
C LEU A 262 -2.33 -19.26 -15.93
N LEU A 263 -2.03 -19.60 -14.67
CA LEU A 263 -0.65 -19.62 -14.15
C LEU A 263 0.32 -20.42 -15.03
N ASP A 264 -0.11 -21.57 -15.56
CA ASP A 264 0.71 -22.44 -16.43
C ASP A 264 0.49 -22.18 -17.94
N ALA A 265 -0.39 -21.23 -18.28
CA ALA A 265 -0.66 -20.87 -19.68
C ALA A 265 0.55 -20.15 -20.32
N PRO A 266 0.62 -20.06 -21.66
CA PRO A 266 1.62 -19.25 -22.33
C PRO A 266 1.65 -17.80 -21.80
N LEU A 267 2.85 -17.21 -21.73
CA LEU A 267 3.05 -15.85 -21.20
C LEU A 267 2.18 -14.79 -21.89
N VAL A 268 1.87 -14.98 -23.16
CA VAL A 268 0.99 -14.08 -23.94
C VAL A 268 -0.42 -13.96 -23.33
N LEU A 269 -0.90 -14.98 -22.61
CA LEU A 269 -2.18 -14.97 -21.91
C LEU A 269 -2.02 -14.59 -20.43
N LEU A 270 -0.97 -15.09 -19.79
CA LEU A 270 -0.72 -14.88 -18.37
C LEU A 270 -0.40 -13.42 -18.05
N LEU A 271 0.50 -12.78 -18.82
CA LEU A 271 0.93 -11.42 -18.51
C LEU A 271 -0.22 -10.39 -18.55
N PRO A 272 -1.06 -10.35 -19.62
CA PRO A 272 -2.24 -9.49 -19.60
C PRO A 272 -3.21 -9.78 -18.44
N ALA A 273 -3.40 -11.07 -18.09
CA ALA A 273 -4.25 -11.44 -16.96
C ALA A 273 -3.71 -10.90 -15.63
N PHE A 274 -2.40 -11.00 -15.38
CA PHE A 274 -1.79 -10.40 -14.20
C PHE A 274 -1.83 -8.87 -14.22
N VAL A 275 -1.63 -8.23 -15.37
CA VAL A 275 -1.72 -6.77 -15.48
C VAL A 275 -3.13 -6.30 -15.13
N VAL A 276 -4.16 -6.92 -15.69
CA VAL A 276 -5.56 -6.56 -15.42
C VAL A 276 -5.93 -6.84 -13.96
N ALA A 277 -5.60 -8.04 -13.46
CA ALA A 277 -5.88 -8.40 -12.08
C ALA A 277 -5.16 -7.45 -11.10
N GLY A 278 -3.85 -7.23 -11.30
CA GLY A 278 -3.06 -6.34 -10.45
C GLY A 278 -3.57 -4.90 -10.45
N ALA A 279 -3.91 -4.36 -11.62
CA ALA A 279 -4.45 -3.02 -11.73
C ALA A 279 -5.81 -2.87 -11.02
N LEU A 280 -6.70 -3.85 -11.17
CA LEU A 280 -8.00 -3.88 -10.48
C LEU A 280 -7.84 -4.00 -8.97
N THR A 281 -6.87 -4.81 -8.49
CA THR A 281 -6.60 -4.91 -7.03
C THR A 281 -6.16 -3.59 -6.41
N MET A 282 -5.79 -2.60 -7.19
CA MET A 282 -5.37 -1.27 -6.72
C MET A 282 -6.39 -0.16 -7.03
N ALA A 283 -7.42 -0.42 -7.83
CA ALA A 283 -8.39 0.60 -8.28
C ALA A 283 -9.30 1.12 -7.16
N TRP A 284 -9.58 0.32 -6.14
CA TRP A 284 -10.53 0.59 -5.06
C TRP A 284 -10.05 1.66 -4.07
N ASN A 285 -8.73 1.86 -3.92
CA ASN A 285 -8.14 2.64 -2.83
C ASN A 285 -8.72 4.07 -2.73
N GLY A 286 -8.74 4.82 -3.83
CA GLY A 286 -9.25 6.20 -3.83
C GLY A 286 -10.71 6.29 -3.41
N VAL A 287 -11.55 5.40 -3.95
CA VAL A 287 -12.99 5.35 -3.66
C VAL A 287 -13.24 4.95 -2.20
N ALA A 288 -12.48 4.00 -1.65
CA ALA A 288 -12.63 3.57 -0.26
C ALA A 288 -12.20 4.65 0.74
N PHE A 289 -11.10 5.37 0.47
CA PHE A 289 -10.68 6.49 1.29
C PHE A 289 -11.72 7.62 1.27
N ALA A 290 -12.29 7.94 0.09
CA ALA A 290 -13.36 8.92 -0.04
C ALA A 290 -14.61 8.48 0.74
N ALA A 291 -15.03 7.21 0.61
CA ALA A 291 -16.18 6.66 1.33
C ALA A 291 -16.04 6.80 2.85
N VAL A 292 -14.88 6.48 3.40
CA VAL A 292 -14.61 6.58 4.84
C VAL A 292 -14.58 8.04 5.30
N ALA A 293 -13.94 8.93 4.51
CA ALA A 293 -13.88 10.35 4.84
C ALA A 293 -15.26 11.02 4.81
N GLU A 294 -16.07 10.72 3.78
CA GLU A 294 -17.43 11.24 3.65
C GLU A 294 -18.37 10.72 4.74
N LEU A 295 -18.27 9.42 5.10
CA LEU A 295 -19.03 8.84 6.19
C LEU A 295 -18.76 9.52 7.53
N ALA A 296 -17.50 9.81 7.82
CA ALA A 296 -17.10 10.43 9.08
C ALA A 296 -17.41 11.95 9.14
N GLY A 297 -17.59 12.57 7.98
CA GLY A 297 -17.80 14.01 7.89
C GLY A 297 -16.51 14.82 8.08
N ARG A 298 -16.65 16.15 8.03
CA ARG A 298 -15.51 17.09 7.93
C ARG A 298 -14.59 17.09 9.16
N THR A 299 -15.15 16.98 10.35
CA THR A 299 -14.44 17.09 11.63
C THR A 299 -13.77 15.78 12.07
N ARG A 300 -14.25 14.63 11.58
CA ARG A 300 -13.86 13.29 12.05
C ARG A 300 -13.14 12.45 10.98
N SER A 301 -13.00 12.97 9.76
CA SER A 301 -12.39 12.23 8.65
C SER A 301 -10.95 11.78 8.93
N GLY A 302 -10.18 12.57 9.69
CA GLY A 302 -8.81 12.22 10.07
C GLY A 302 -8.75 10.96 10.94
N ALA A 303 -9.59 10.88 11.98
CA ALA A 303 -9.67 9.72 12.85
C ALA A 303 -10.14 8.46 12.09
N ALA A 304 -11.18 8.60 11.26
CA ALA A 304 -11.72 7.50 10.47
C ALA A 304 -10.70 6.95 9.45
N LEU A 305 -9.96 7.82 8.77
CA LEU A 305 -8.88 7.45 7.87
C LEU A 305 -7.71 6.81 8.64
N GLY A 306 -7.43 7.23 9.86
CA GLY A 306 -6.46 6.60 10.76
C GLY A 306 -6.83 5.16 11.08
N VAL A 307 -8.09 4.91 11.44
CA VAL A 307 -8.62 3.55 11.66
C VAL A 307 -8.49 2.70 10.39
N GLN A 308 -8.91 3.23 9.26
CA GLN A 308 -8.77 2.53 7.98
C GLN A 308 -7.30 2.18 7.69
N GLN A 309 -6.38 3.13 7.86
CA GLN A 309 -4.96 2.90 7.63
C GLN A 309 -4.37 1.85 8.58
N THR A 310 -4.84 1.79 9.82
CA THR A 310 -4.44 0.73 10.77
C THR A 310 -4.87 -0.65 10.28
N VAL A 311 -6.12 -0.80 9.81
CA VAL A 311 -6.62 -2.06 9.24
C VAL A 311 -5.84 -2.45 7.97
N LEU A 312 -5.54 -1.46 7.11
CA LEU A 312 -4.72 -1.69 5.91
C LEU A 312 -3.29 -2.14 6.27
N SER A 313 -2.69 -1.54 7.28
CA SER A 313 -1.35 -1.92 7.74
C SER A 313 -1.33 -3.33 8.34
N LEU A 314 -2.35 -3.69 9.11
CA LEU A 314 -2.50 -5.05 9.64
C LEU A 314 -2.61 -6.08 8.51
N ALA A 315 -3.45 -5.84 7.52
CA ALA A 315 -3.56 -6.69 6.34
C ALA A 315 -2.26 -6.71 5.52
N GLY A 316 -1.56 -5.58 5.42
CA GLY A 316 -0.26 -5.45 4.77
C GLY A 316 0.85 -6.27 5.46
N VAL A 317 0.76 -6.47 6.78
CA VAL A 317 1.65 -7.38 7.53
C VAL A 317 1.25 -8.84 7.30
N ALA A 318 -0.03 -9.15 7.49
CA ALA A 318 -0.49 -10.53 7.49
C ALA A 318 -0.47 -11.18 6.10
N ALA A 319 -0.83 -10.42 5.05
CA ALA A 319 -1.02 -10.97 3.73
C ALA A 319 0.26 -11.55 3.10
N PRO A 320 1.43 -10.88 3.08
CA PRO A 320 2.64 -11.46 2.53
C PRO A 320 3.12 -12.69 3.32
N LEU A 321 2.99 -12.68 4.65
CA LEU A 321 3.35 -13.82 5.50
C LEU A 321 2.47 -15.03 5.20
N ALA A 322 1.15 -14.83 5.19
CA ALA A 322 0.20 -15.90 4.90
C ALA A 322 0.36 -16.44 3.48
N PHE A 323 0.53 -15.56 2.49
CA PHE A 323 0.74 -15.95 1.10
C PHE A 323 1.99 -16.81 0.94
N ALA A 324 3.12 -16.37 1.49
CA ALA A 324 4.38 -17.13 1.45
C ALA A 324 4.24 -18.49 2.14
N ALA A 325 3.56 -18.56 3.29
CA ALA A 325 3.31 -19.81 3.99
C ALA A 325 2.46 -20.79 3.15
N VAL A 326 1.41 -20.28 2.49
CA VAL A 326 0.56 -21.10 1.61
C VAL A 326 1.35 -21.61 0.39
N VAL A 327 2.19 -20.77 -0.23
CA VAL A 327 3.04 -21.22 -1.35
C VAL A 327 4.02 -22.30 -0.87
N SER A 328 4.68 -22.11 0.27
CA SER A 328 5.65 -23.06 0.82
C SER A 328 5.04 -24.40 1.22
N ALA A 329 3.79 -24.41 1.72
CA ALA A 329 3.08 -25.61 2.13
C ALA A 329 2.29 -26.29 1.00
N GLY A 330 2.01 -25.59 -0.08
CA GLY A 330 1.14 -26.05 -1.15
C GLY A 330 1.66 -25.65 -2.53
N SER A 331 1.10 -24.59 -3.08
CA SER A 331 1.49 -24.13 -4.41
C SER A 331 1.15 -22.65 -4.64
N TRP A 332 1.78 -22.06 -5.63
CA TRP A 332 1.43 -20.72 -6.14
C TRP A 332 -0.04 -20.61 -6.54
N ARG A 333 -0.57 -21.68 -7.17
CA ARG A 333 -1.98 -21.76 -7.58
C ARG A 333 -2.92 -21.67 -6.39
N LEU A 334 -2.63 -22.41 -5.31
CA LEU A 334 -3.42 -22.35 -4.10
C LEU A 334 -3.37 -20.95 -3.45
N ALA A 335 -2.18 -20.34 -3.38
CA ALA A 335 -2.01 -19.04 -2.78
C ALA A 335 -2.75 -17.93 -3.55
N TYR A 336 -2.60 -17.85 -4.88
CA TYR A 336 -3.35 -16.89 -5.70
C TYR A 336 -4.85 -17.18 -5.70
N GLY A 337 -5.26 -18.45 -5.75
CA GLY A 337 -6.66 -18.86 -5.66
C GLY A 337 -7.32 -18.42 -4.37
N LEU A 338 -6.66 -18.64 -3.22
CA LEU A 338 -7.15 -18.14 -1.95
C LEU A 338 -7.21 -16.61 -1.93
N ALA A 339 -6.18 -15.93 -2.43
CA ALA A 339 -6.16 -14.47 -2.50
C ALA A 339 -7.33 -13.92 -3.35
N ALA A 340 -7.71 -14.61 -4.42
CA ALA A 340 -8.85 -14.25 -5.25
C ALA A 340 -10.21 -14.33 -4.54
N LEU A 341 -10.31 -15.12 -3.47
CA LEU A 341 -11.56 -15.25 -2.70
C LEU A 341 -11.77 -14.09 -1.70
N PHE A 342 -10.71 -13.42 -1.24
CA PHE A 342 -10.82 -12.37 -0.23
C PHE A 342 -11.69 -11.16 -0.63
N PRO A 343 -11.77 -10.73 -1.89
CA PRO A 343 -12.71 -9.67 -2.27
C PRO A 343 -14.19 -10.05 -2.16
N LEU A 344 -14.56 -11.33 -2.18
CA LEU A 344 -15.95 -11.78 -2.15
C LEU A 344 -16.68 -11.45 -0.83
N PRO A 345 -16.13 -11.72 0.36
CA PRO A 345 -16.71 -11.23 1.60
C PRO A 345 -16.83 -9.71 1.63
N GLY A 346 -15.83 -8.98 1.07
CA GLY A 346 -15.89 -7.53 0.93
C GLY A 346 -17.07 -7.07 0.09
N TRP A 347 -17.29 -7.69 -1.05
CA TRP A 347 -18.46 -7.46 -1.90
C TRP A 347 -19.78 -7.71 -1.14
N TRP A 348 -19.87 -8.81 -0.39
CA TRP A 348 -21.06 -9.14 0.38
C TRP A 348 -21.35 -8.13 1.49
N ILE A 349 -20.33 -7.67 2.21
CA ILE A 349 -20.43 -6.63 3.24
C ILE A 349 -20.96 -5.32 2.63
N LEU A 350 -20.48 -4.92 1.44
CA LEU A 350 -20.90 -3.70 0.77
C LEU A 350 -22.38 -3.72 0.37
N ARG A 351 -22.94 -4.87 0.00
CA ARG A 351 -24.37 -5.00 -0.32
C ARG A 351 -25.24 -4.54 0.86
N SER A 352 -24.85 -4.85 2.09
CA SER A 352 -25.57 -4.44 3.28
C SER A 352 -25.52 -2.93 3.56
N LEU A 353 -24.64 -2.18 2.87
CA LEU A 353 -24.54 -0.72 2.94
C LEU A 353 -25.31 -0.01 1.82
N ARG A 354 -25.70 -0.74 0.77
CA ARG A 354 -26.45 -0.20 -0.39
C ARG A 354 -27.93 0.02 -0.08
N ASP A 355 -28.49 -0.80 0.79
CA ASP A 355 -29.91 -0.84 1.08
C ASP A 355 -30.33 0.15 2.21
N ARG A 356 -29.46 1.08 2.58
CA ARG A 356 -29.67 2.10 3.62
C ARG A 356 -29.24 3.47 3.15
#